data_f9fb942912157cffb5cb87e0a40b3581
#
_entry.id   f9fb942912157cffb5cb87e0a40b3581
#
_cell.length_a   1.000
_cell.length_b   1.000
_cell.length_c   1.000
_cell.angle_alpha   90.00
_cell.angle_beta   90.00
_cell.angle_gamma   90.00
#
_symmetry.space_group_name_H-M   'P 1'
#
loop_
_entity.id
_entity.type
_entity.pdbx_description
1 polymer ?
#
loop_
_entity_poly.entity_id
_entity_poly.type
_entity_poly.pdbx_seq_one_letter_code
_entity_poly.pdbx_strand_id
1 'polypeptide(L)'
;VGVLHSLSGTMAISETALKETALMTIADINSKGGVMGRPIEAVVVDPASNWPLFAEKARQLITQEKVVATFGCWTSVSRKSVLPVFKELNSILYYPVQYEGEELEKNVFYTGAAPNQQAIPATEYLMSKEGGGAKRFFLLGTDYVYPRTTNKILRAFLHSKGVTDKDIQETYTPFGHGDYQ
;
A
#
# COMPACT_ATOMS: atom_id res chain seq x y z
N VAL A 1 -3.56 -19.42 -4.63
CA VAL A 1 -2.96 -18.17 -4.14
C VAL A 1 -3.87 -17.51 -3.13
N GLY A 2 -3.32 -16.77 -2.16
CA GLY A 2 -4.08 -15.97 -1.20
C GLY A 2 -4.42 -14.59 -1.78
N VAL A 3 -5.62 -14.09 -1.45
CA VAL A 3 -6.06 -12.72 -1.71
C VAL A 3 -6.47 -12.11 -0.37
N LEU A 4 -5.65 -11.18 0.12
CA LEU A 4 -5.73 -10.63 1.48
C LEU A 4 -6.06 -9.13 1.40
N HIS A 5 -7.35 -8.82 1.35
CA HIS A 5 -7.86 -7.45 1.27
C HIS A 5 -9.10 -7.28 2.15
N SER A 6 -9.22 -6.12 2.82
CA SER A 6 -10.40 -5.80 3.62
C SER A 6 -11.64 -5.62 2.74
N LEU A 7 -12.66 -6.43 3.01
CA LEU A 7 -13.96 -6.39 2.34
C LEU A 7 -15.02 -5.72 3.23
N SER A 8 -14.65 -5.44 4.47
CA SER A 8 -15.45 -4.73 5.46
C SER A 8 -14.59 -3.71 6.24
N GLY A 9 -15.24 -2.80 6.98
CA GLY A 9 -14.55 -1.72 7.70
C GLY A 9 -14.15 -0.54 6.80
N THR A 10 -13.31 0.36 7.33
CA THR A 10 -12.97 1.65 6.71
C THR A 10 -12.22 1.55 5.38
N MET A 11 -11.47 0.47 5.16
CA MET A 11 -10.66 0.28 3.95
C MET A 11 -11.41 -0.47 2.84
N ALA A 12 -12.60 -1.00 3.10
CA ALA A 12 -13.36 -1.79 2.13
C ALA A 12 -13.62 -1.05 0.82
N ILE A 13 -13.85 0.26 0.87
CA ILE A 13 -14.09 1.10 -0.31
C ILE A 13 -12.96 1.03 -1.34
N SER A 14 -11.72 0.88 -0.88
CA SER A 14 -10.54 0.78 -1.75
C SER A 14 -10.14 -0.66 -2.00
N GLU A 15 -10.14 -1.50 -0.97
CA GLU A 15 -9.59 -2.85 -1.04
C GLU A 15 -10.50 -3.83 -1.77
N THR A 16 -11.82 -3.58 -1.84
CA THR A 16 -12.74 -4.40 -2.64
C THR A 16 -12.36 -4.36 -4.13
N ALA A 17 -12.02 -3.19 -4.67
CA ALA A 17 -11.58 -3.06 -6.05
C ALA A 17 -10.28 -3.83 -6.33
N LEU A 18 -9.36 -3.86 -5.37
CA LEU A 18 -8.11 -4.63 -5.49
C LEU A 18 -8.39 -6.14 -5.53
N LYS A 19 -9.28 -6.63 -4.65
CA LYS A 19 -9.73 -8.03 -4.65
C LYS A 19 -10.36 -8.40 -6.00
N GLU A 20 -11.28 -7.57 -6.51
CA GLU A 20 -11.93 -7.83 -7.80
C GLU A 20 -10.92 -7.84 -8.95
N THR A 21 -9.94 -6.92 -8.95
CA THR A 21 -8.88 -6.89 -9.95
C THR A 21 -8.03 -8.17 -9.93
N ALA A 22 -7.68 -8.65 -8.74
CA ALA A 22 -6.94 -9.90 -8.59
C ALA A 22 -7.76 -11.09 -9.14
N LEU A 23 -9.04 -11.20 -8.77
CA LEU A 23 -9.91 -12.28 -9.24
C LEU A 23 -10.15 -12.21 -10.75
N MET A 24 -10.36 -11.03 -11.30
CA MET A 24 -10.49 -10.82 -12.76
C MET A 24 -9.22 -11.27 -13.50
N THR A 25 -8.05 -10.91 -12.99
CA THR A 25 -6.78 -11.31 -13.58
C THR A 25 -6.57 -12.82 -13.52
N ILE A 26 -6.92 -13.46 -12.39
CA ILE A 26 -6.88 -14.92 -12.24
C ILE A 26 -7.82 -15.58 -13.22
N ALA A 27 -9.04 -15.07 -13.39
CA ALA A 27 -10.00 -15.61 -14.35
C ALA A 27 -9.48 -15.50 -15.80
N ASP A 28 -8.87 -14.38 -16.17
CA ASP A 28 -8.26 -14.20 -17.49
C ASP A 28 -7.11 -15.18 -17.73
N ILE A 29 -6.21 -15.35 -16.77
CA ILE A 29 -5.11 -16.34 -16.86
C ILE A 29 -5.67 -17.76 -17.00
N ASN A 30 -6.68 -18.12 -16.21
CA ASN A 30 -7.28 -19.43 -16.24
C ASN A 30 -8.00 -19.71 -17.56
N SER A 31 -8.64 -18.71 -18.18
CA SER A 31 -9.29 -18.85 -19.48
C SER A 31 -8.28 -19.15 -20.61
N LYS A 32 -7.02 -18.82 -20.39
CA LYS A 32 -5.90 -19.05 -21.32
C LYS A 32 -5.12 -20.33 -21.01
N GLY A 33 -5.61 -21.18 -20.11
CA GLY A 33 -4.99 -22.46 -19.74
C GLY A 33 -4.22 -22.44 -18.43
N GLY A 34 -4.31 -21.37 -17.65
CA GLY A 34 -3.67 -21.27 -16.34
C GLY A 34 -2.14 -21.09 -16.40
N VAL A 35 -1.47 -21.41 -15.31
CA VAL A 35 -0.01 -21.38 -15.19
C VAL A 35 0.53 -22.79 -15.34
N MET A 36 1.39 -23.01 -16.33
CA MET A 36 1.94 -24.35 -16.66
C MET A 36 0.85 -25.40 -16.87
N GLY A 37 -0.27 -25.02 -17.49
CA GLY A 37 -1.42 -25.91 -17.73
C GLY A 37 -2.30 -26.19 -16.52
N ARG A 38 -2.14 -25.45 -15.44
CA ARG A 38 -2.91 -25.61 -14.19
C ARG A 38 -3.69 -24.35 -13.87
N PRO A 39 -4.98 -24.42 -13.51
CA PRO A 39 -5.74 -23.25 -13.08
C PRO A 39 -5.20 -22.71 -11.75
N ILE A 40 -5.27 -21.40 -11.58
CA ILE A 40 -5.01 -20.74 -10.31
C ILE A 40 -6.30 -20.76 -9.49
N GLU A 41 -6.21 -21.25 -8.26
CA GLU A 41 -7.26 -21.15 -7.25
C GLU A 41 -6.99 -19.99 -6.33
N ALA A 42 -7.98 -19.13 -6.10
CA ALA A 42 -7.90 -17.99 -5.19
C ALA A 42 -8.60 -18.30 -3.88
N VAL A 43 -7.90 -18.10 -2.77
CA VAL A 43 -8.46 -18.11 -1.41
C VAL A 43 -8.56 -16.67 -0.93
N VAL A 44 -9.78 -16.15 -0.85
CA VAL A 44 -10.05 -14.76 -0.43
C VAL A 44 -10.34 -14.73 1.05
N VAL A 45 -9.69 -13.82 1.78
CA VAL A 45 -9.95 -13.59 3.21
C VAL A 45 -10.19 -12.11 3.49
N ASP A 46 -11.08 -11.83 4.45
CA ASP A 46 -11.40 -10.47 4.90
C ASP A 46 -10.77 -10.22 6.28
N PRO A 47 -9.75 -9.35 6.38
CA PRO A 47 -9.20 -8.90 7.65
C PRO A 47 -9.95 -7.69 8.25
N ALA A 48 -11.09 -7.29 7.71
CA ALA A 48 -12.04 -6.33 8.25
C ALA A 48 -11.42 -4.98 8.68
N SER A 49 -10.43 -4.48 7.93
CA SER A 49 -9.68 -3.25 8.25
C SER A 49 -9.02 -3.26 9.65
N ASN A 50 -8.76 -4.44 10.18
CA ASN A 50 -8.17 -4.65 11.50
C ASN A 50 -6.74 -5.19 11.36
N TRP A 51 -5.74 -4.41 11.78
CA TRP A 51 -4.34 -4.73 11.53
C TRP A 51 -3.86 -6.03 12.20
N PRO A 52 -4.19 -6.34 13.45
CA PRO A 52 -3.95 -7.67 14.03
C PRO A 52 -4.58 -8.81 13.23
N LEU A 53 -5.81 -8.62 12.75
CA LEU A 53 -6.52 -9.63 11.96
C LEU A 53 -5.85 -9.86 10.59
N PHE A 54 -5.20 -8.85 10.00
CA PHE A 54 -4.37 -9.05 8.80
C PHE A 54 -3.28 -10.10 9.05
N ALA A 55 -2.56 -10.01 10.16
CA ALA A 55 -1.52 -10.98 10.52
C ALA A 55 -2.07 -12.39 10.74
N GLU A 56 -3.22 -12.49 11.43
CA GLU A 56 -3.91 -13.77 11.64
C GLU A 56 -4.35 -14.40 10.31
N LYS A 57 -4.99 -13.63 9.44
CA LYS A 57 -5.45 -14.08 8.12
C LYS A 57 -4.28 -14.44 7.19
N ALA A 58 -3.17 -13.71 7.24
CA ALA A 58 -1.95 -14.09 6.53
C ALA A 58 -1.43 -15.46 7.01
N ARG A 59 -1.39 -15.68 8.33
CA ARG A 59 -1.00 -16.97 8.89
C ARG A 59 -1.95 -18.10 8.48
N GLN A 60 -3.26 -17.85 8.50
CA GLN A 60 -4.28 -18.81 8.02
C GLN A 60 -4.00 -19.20 6.57
N LEU A 61 -3.86 -18.23 5.65
CA LEU A 61 -3.58 -18.48 4.24
C LEU A 61 -2.34 -19.37 4.03
N ILE A 62 -1.27 -19.12 4.78
CA ILE A 62 -0.02 -19.84 4.61
C ILE A 62 -0.08 -21.24 5.26
N THR A 63 -0.60 -21.35 6.49
CA THR A 63 -0.48 -22.59 7.29
C THR A 63 -1.65 -23.56 7.11
N GLN A 64 -2.86 -23.05 6.87
CA GLN A 64 -4.07 -23.85 6.72
C GLN A 64 -4.43 -24.05 5.26
N GLU A 65 -4.52 -22.96 4.49
CA GLU A 65 -4.91 -22.99 3.08
C GLU A 65 -3.73 -23.37 2.16
N LYS A 66 -2.49 -23.36 2.67
CA LYS A 66 -1.27 -23.77 1.95
C LYS A 66 -1.04 -22.99 0.65
N VAL A 67 -1.41 -21.71 0.62
CA VAL A 67 -1.18 -20.87 -0.55
C VAL A 67 0.31 -20.70 -0.83
N VAL A 68 0.68 -20.72 -2.10
CA VAL A 68 2.10 -20.58 -2.53
C VAL A 68 2.56 -19.11 -2.58
N ALA A 69 1.62 -18.18 -2.69
CA ALA A 69 1.88 -16.75 -2.69
C ALA A 69 0.62 -16.00 -2.26
N THR A 70 0.76 -14.80 -1.73
CA THR A 70 -0.34 -13.93 -1.32
C THR A 70 -0.25 -12.61 -2.05
N PHE A 71 -1.37 -12.15 -2.60
CA PHE A 71 -1.58 -10.80 -3.14
C PHE A 71 -2.41 -10.03 -2.13
N GLY A 72 -1.91 -8.91 -1.61
CA GLY A 72 -2.70 -8.27 -0.58
C GLY A 72 -2.08 -7.08 0.10
N CYS A 73 -2.83 -6.60 1.07
CA CYS A 73 -2.64 -5.35 1.76
C CYS A 73 -2.86 -4.13 0.85
N TRP A 74 -3.25 -3.02 1.46
CA TRP A 74 -3.34 -1.72 0.80
C TRP A 74 -2.64 -0.65 1.60
N THR A 75 -2.94 -0.53 2.89
CA THR A 75 -2.25 0.42 3.76
C THR A 75 -0.86 -0.09 4.13
N SER A 76 0.09 0.82 4.30
CA SER A 76 1.43 0.44 4.79
C SER A 76 1.38 -0.16 6.20
N VAL A 77 0.40 0.22 7.02
CA VAL A 77 0.23 -0.39 8.36
C VAL A 77 -0.24 -1.84 8.25
N SER A 78 -1.14 -2.18 7.32
CA SER A 78 -1.53 -3.58 7.11
C SER A 78 -0.35 -4.41 6.60
N ARG A 79 0.42 -3.89 5.64
CA ARG A 79 1.67 -4.55 5.19
C ARG A 79 2.60 -4.80 6.37
N LYS A 80 2.91 -3.78 7.17
CA LYS A 80 3.83 -3.92 8.31
C LYS A 80 3.34 -4.92 9.35
N SER A 81 2.04 -5.08 9.54
CA SER A 81 1.48 -6.07 10.46
C SER A 81 1.67 -7.51 9.98
N VAL A 82 1.71 -7.75 8.66
CA VAL A 82 1.90 -9.10 8.11
C VAL A 82 3.37 -9.48 7.87
N LEU A 83 4.28 -8.52 7.76
CA LEU A 83 5.70 -8.79 7.51
C LEU A 83 6.31 -9.85 8.44
N PRO A 84 6.10 -9.81 9.76
CA PRO A 84 6.64 -10.84 10.66
C PRO A 84 6.15 -12.25 10.31
N VAL A 85 4.89 -12.39 9.88
CA VAL A 85 4.30 -13.68 9.50
C VAL A 85 4.94 -14.23 8.23
N PHE A 86 5.08 -13.38 7.19
CA PHE A 86 5.72 -13.80 5.92
C PHE A 86 7.18 -14.14 6.11
N LYS A 87 7.89 -13.42 6.97
CA LYS A 87 9.27 -13.68 7.31
C LYS A 87 9.44 -14.99 8.08
N GLU A 88 8.66 -15.19 9.14
CA GLU A 88 8.69 -16.38 9.99
C GLU A 88 8.39 -17.65 9.18
N LEU A 89 7.37 -17.60 8.32
CA LEU A 89 6.89 -18.74 7.54
C LEU A 89 7.55 -18.86 6.16
N ASN A 90 8.51 -17.97 5.86
CA ASN A 90 9.25 -17.90 4.60
C ASN A 90 8.31 -17.96 3.37
N SER A 91 7.21 -17.23 3.42
CA SER A 91 6.23 -17.13 2.34
C SER A 91 6.39 -15.83 1.56
N ILE A 92 5.66 -15.66 0.46
CA ILE A 92 5.80 -14.53 -0.46
C ILE A 92 4.54 -13.66 -0.43
N LEU A 93 4.74 -12.35 -0.25
CA LEU A 93 3.73 -11.31 -0.39
C LEU A 93 4.01 -10.48 -1.65
N TYR A 94 3.03 -10.37 -2.53
CA TYR A 94 2.97 -9.34 -3.57
C TYR A 94 2.14 -8.17 -3.06
N TYR A 95 2.81 -7.05 -2.77
CA TYR A 95 2.18 -5.81 -2.30
C TYR A 95 1.86 -4.91 -3.51
N PRO A 96 0.56 -4.70 -3.84
CA PRO A 96 0.17 -4.25 -5.18
C PRO A 96 0.17 -2.73 -5.38
N VAL A 97 0.30 -1.93 -4.31
CA VAL A 97 0.10 -0.47 -4.38
C VAL A 97 1.37 0.31 -4.06
N GLN A 98 1.31 1.64 -4.25
CA GLN A 98 2.39 2.54 -3.87
C GLN A 98 2.69 2.47 -2.37
N TYR A 99 3.91 2.81 -1.99
CA TYR A 99 4.33 2.81 -0.60
C TYR A 99 5.39 3.91 -0.35
N GLU A 100 5.72 4.13 0.92
CA GLU A 100 6.64 5.17 1.35
C GLU A 100 8.12 4.88 1.05
N GLY A 101 8.45 3.72 0.50
CA GLY A 101 9.84 3.28 0.39
C GLY A 101 10.46 3.00 1.76
N GLU A 102 11.77 3.18 1.89
CA GLU A 102 12.54 3.00 3.14
C GLU A 102 12.33 1.63 3.81
N GLU A 103 11.93 0.61 3.05
CA GLU A 103 11.71 -0.75 3.51
C GLU A 103 12.23 -1.73 2.46
N LEU A 104 12.96 -2.74 2.92
CA LEU A 104 13.41 -3.86 2.12
C LEU A 104 13.18 -5.14 2.91
N GLU A 105 12.23 -5.97 2.45
CA GLU A 105 11.99 -7.29 3.02
C GLU A 105 12.03 -8.34 1.91
N LYS A 106 12.90 -9.35 2.08
CA LYS A 106 13.13 -10.39 1.05
C LYS A 106 11.88 -11.21 0.68
N ASN A 107 10.90 -11.23 1.56
CA ASN A 107 9.65 -11.96 1.38
C ASN A 107 8.55 -11.11 0.70
N VAL A 108 8.84 -9.85 0.32
CA VAL A 108 7.86 -8.94 -0.27
C VAL A 108 8.30 -8.44 -1.64
N PHE A 109 7.42 -8.55 -2.60
CA PHE A 109 7.54 -7.87 -3.90
C PHE A 109 6.71 -6.59 -3.86
N TYR A 110 7.39 -5.46 -3.82
CA TYR A 110 6.80 -4.11 -3.87
C TYR A 110 6.57 -3.76 -5.33
N THR A 111 5.32 -3.82 -5.81
CA THR A 111 5.00 -3.64 -7.22
C THR A 111 4.46 -2.25 -7.53
N GLY A 112 4.19 -1.43 -6.50
CA GLY A 112 3.74 -0.05 -6.64
C GLY A 112 4.88 0.97 -6.57
N ALA A 113 4.56 2.22 -6.88
CA ALA A 113 5.51 3.31 -6.92
C ALA A 113 6.06 3.67 -5.53
N ALA A 114 7.35 3.95 -5.46
CA ALA A 114 8.00 4.61 -4.33
C ALA A 114 7.97 6.15 -4.48
N PRO A 115 8.29 6.95 -3.45
CA PRO A 115 8.19 8.40 -3.49
C PRO A 115 8.98 9.08 -4.61
N ASN A 116 10.12 8.53 -4.99
CA ASN A 116 10.93 9.02 -6.12
C ASN A 116 10.27 8.79 -7.49
N GLN A 117 9.26 7.93 -7.56
CA GLN A 117 8.51 7.62 -8.77
C GLN A 117 7.14 8.32 -8.82
N GLN A 118 6.65 8.85 -7.73
CA GLN A 118 5.34 9.46 -7.61
C GLN A 118 5.35 10.81 -6.87
N ALA A 119 5.58 10.82 -5.56
CA ALA A 119 5.41 12.01 -4.73
C ALA A 119 6.43 13.12 -5.06
N ILE A 120 7.70 12.78 -5.26
CA ILE A 120 8.76 13.72 -5.60
C ILE A 120 8.52 14.33 -6.98
N PRO A 121 8.33 13.56 -8.09
CA PRO A 121 8.07 14.15 -9.39
C PRO A 121 6.80 15.02 -9.44
N ALA A 122 5.73 14.60 -8.73
CA ALA A 122 4.51 15.40 -8.65
C ALA A 122 4.75 16.75 -7.95
N THR A 123 5.51 16.73 -6.86
CA THR A 123 5.86 17.97 -6.12
C THR A 123 6.78 18.86 -6.98
N GLU A 124 7.75 18.28 -7.68
CA GLU A 124 8.65 19.01 -8.57
C GLU A 124 7.87 19.66 -9.72
N TYR A 125 6.88 18.96 -10.29
CA TYR A 125 6.00 19.53 -11.29
C TYR A 125 5.22 20.75 -10.75
N LEU A 126 4.63 20.65 -9.56
CA LEU A 126 3.91 21.76 -8.94
C LEU A 126 4.80 23.00 -8.69
N MET A 127 6.10 22.80 -8.46
CA MET A 127 7.09 23.87 -8.31
C MET A 127 7.49 24.50 -9.64
N SER A 128 7.31 23.79 -10.75
CA SER A 128 7.64 24.29 -12.09
C SER A 128 6.67 25.39 -12.52
N LYS A 129 7.07 26.16 -13.56
CA LYS A 129 6.21 27.20 -14.14
C LYS A 129 4.91 26.62 -14.68
N GLU A 130 4.99 25.48 -15.33
CA GLU A 130 3.87 24.74 -15.94
C GLU A 130 2.91 24.21 -14.88
N GLY A 131 3.42 23.81 -13.71
CA GLY A 131 2.66 23.30 -12.56
C GLY A 131 2.14 24.40 -11.62
N GLY A 132 2.37 25.67 -11.95
CA GLY A 132 1.85 26.81 -11.19
C GLY A 132 2.85 27.51 -10.27
N GLY A 133 4.10 27.05 -10.20
CA GLY A 133 5.19 27.73 -9.47
C GLY A 133 4.99 27.72 -7.95
N ALA A 134 4.46 26.65 -7.38
CA ALA A 134 4.16 26.51 -5.96
C ALA A 134 5.42 26.80 -5.10
N LYS A 135 5.25 27.64 -4.08
CA LYS A 135 6.31 28.02 -3.13
C LYS A 135 5.96 27.71 -1.67
N ARG A 136 4.68 27.45 -1.39
CA ARG A 136 4.17 27.12 -0.07
C ARG A 136 3.42 25.80 -0.14
N PHE A 137 3.63 24.93 0.83
CA PHE A 137 3.15 23.55 0.82
C PHE A 137 2.39 23.25 2.10
N PHE A 138 1.24 22.59 1.93
CA PHE A 138 0.47 22.02 3.02
C PHE A 138 0.45 20.50 2.84
N LEU A 139 1.15 19.79 3.72
CA LEU A 139 1.28 18.34 3.72
C LEU A 139 0.24 17.74 4.65
N LEU A 140 -0.89 17.34 4.09
CA LEU A 140 -1.99 16.70 4.82
C LEU A 140 -1.90 15.18 4.65
N GLY A 141 -2.03 14.44 5.74
CA GLY A 141 -2.03 12.99 5.72
C GLY A 141 -2.92 12.37 6.78
N THR A 142 -3.33 11.12 6.57
CA THR A 142 -3.87 10.29 7.64
C THR A 142 -2.74 9.88 8.59
N ASP A 143 -3.04 9.79 9.88
CA ASP A 143 -2.02 9.54 10.91
C ASP A 143 -1.58 8.08 10.98
N TYR A 144 -0.72 7.68 10.04
CA TYR A 144 -0.03 6.37 10.05
C TYR A 144 1.27 6.43 9.24
N VAL A 145 1.97 5.30 9.15
CA VAL A 145 3.35 5.24 8.65
C VAL A 145 3.52 5.79 7.23
N TYR A 146 2.60 5.51 6.28
CA TYR A 146 2.76 5.94 4.89
C TYR A 146 2.79 7.47 4.74
N PRO A 147 1.77 8.26 5.20
CA PRO A 147 1.83 9.70 5.05
C PRO A 147 2.95 10.34 5.87
N ARG A 148 3.20 9.86 7.09
CA ARG A 148 4.28 10.41 7.94
C ARG A 148 5.65 10.25 7.29
N THR A 149 5.96 9.08 6.74
CA THR A 149 7.25 8.85 6.06
C THR A 149 7.31 9.59 4.73
N THR A 150 6.23 9.60 3.95
CA THR A 150 6.16 10.34 2.68
C THR A 150 6.34 11.83 2.91
N ASN A 151 5.69 12.42 3.91
CA ASN A 151 5.81 13.83 4.24
C ASN A 151 7.23 14.18 4.72
N LYS A 152 7.87 13.30 5.51
CA LYS A 152 9.28 13.45 5.87
C LYS A 152 10.19 13.50 4.64
N ILE A 153 9.97 12.63 3.66
CA ILE A 153 10.72 12.61 2.40
C ILE A 153 10.44 13.89 1.59
N LEU A 154 9.17 14.30 1.48
CA LEU A 154 8.80 15.53 0.78
C LEU A 154 9.38 16.76 1.45
N ARG A 155 9.39 16.84 2.78
CA ARG A 155 10.03 17.95 3.51
C ARG A 155 11.51 18.01 3.20
N ALA A 156 12.23 16.89 3.23
CA ALA A 156 13.64 16.83 2.87
C ALA A 156 13.89 17.26 1.41
N PHE A 157 13.04 16.82 0.49
CA PHE A 157 13.08 17.24 -0.91
C PHE A 157 12.84 18.75 -1.06
N LEU A 158 11.81 19.30 -0.42
CA LEU A 158 11.50 20.72 -0.45
C LEU A 158 12.66 21.58 0.10
N HIS A 159 13.27 21.15 1.22
CA HIS A 159 14.45 21.82 1.76
C HIS A 159 15.61 21.79 0.75
N SER A 160 15.82 20.69 0.03
CA SER A 160 16.87 20.61 -1.01
C SER A 160 16.64 21.58 -2.19
N LYS A 161 15.39 22.02 -2.38
CA LYS A 161 15.00 23.03 -3.37
C LYS A 161 14.94 24.46 -2.81
N GLY A 162 15.36 24.66 -1.55
CA GLY A 162 15.42 25.97 -0.89
C GLY A 162 14.12 26.44 -0.22
N VAL A 163 13.09 25.59 -0.17
CA VAL A 163 11.88 25.90 0.60
C VAL A 163 12.18 25.75 2.10
N THR A 164 11.77 26.70 2.91
CA THR A 164 12.03 26.71 4.36
C THR A 164 10.82 26.26 5.16
N ASP A 165 11.02 25.88 6.43
CA ASP A 165 9.94 25.41 7.31
C ASP A 165 8.76 26.39 7.46
N LYS A 166 9.00 27.70 7.33
CA LYS A 166 7.93 28.72 7.36
C LYS A 166 6.92 28.57 6.19
N ASP A 167 7.32 27.92 5.12
CA ASP A 167 6.52 27.72 3.92
C ASP A 167 6.03 26.26 3.78
N ILE A 168 6.24 25.43 4.82
CA ILE A 168 5.78 24.05 4.89
C ILE A 168 4.92 23.87 6.15
N GLN A 169 3.63 23.63 5.95
CA GLN A 169 2.72 23.24 7.02
C GLN A 169 2.41 21.75 6.90
N GLU A 170 2.32 21.05 8.02
CA GLU A 170 2.09 19.63 8.07
C GLU A 170 1.00 19.28 9.10
N THR A 171 0.02 18.48 8.71
CA THR A 171 -1.12 18.12 9.56
C THR A 171 -1.51 16.66 9.30
N TYR A 172 -1.95 15.99 10.37
CA TYR A 172 -2.43 14.59 10.32
C TYR A 172 -3.80 14.45 10.94
N THR A 173 -4.62 13.60 10.33
CA THR A 173 -5.96 13.23 10.81
C THR A 173 -6.05 11.74 11.07
N PRO A 174 -6.84 11.29 12.06
CA PRO A 174 -7.02 9.85 12.29
C PRO A 174 -7.77 9.18 11.13
N PHE A 175 -7.69 7.84 11.06
CA PHE A 175 -8.53 7.08 10.14
C PHE A 175 -10.01 7.36 10.41
N GLY A 176 -10.80 7.49 9.35
CA GLY A 176 -12.24 7.77 9.44
C GLY A 176 -12.60 9.21 9.80
N HIS A 177 -11.64 10.12 9.87
CA HIS A 177 -11.90 11.54 10.06
C HIS A 177 -12.74 12.09 8.89
N GLY A 178 -13.81 12.82 9.20
CA GLY A 178 -14.74 13.37 8.19
C GLY A 178 -14.99 14.87 8.33
N ASP A 179 -14.42 15.53 9.36
CA ASP A 179 -14.56 16.96 9.59
C ASP A 179 -13.26 17.68 9.22
N TYR A 180 -13.29 18.41 8.12
CA TYR A 180 -12.16 19.20 7.59
C TYR A 180 -12.42 20.70 7.60
N GLN A 181 -13.38 21.17 8.40
CA GLN A 181 -13.70 22.59 8.57
C GLN A 181 -12.71 23.32 9.46
#